data_0acfc1c6370769def087837355d5e29e
#
_entry.id   0acfc1c6370769def087837355d5e29e
#
_cell.length_a   1.000
_cell.length_b   1.000
_cell.length_c   1.000
_cell.angle_alpha   90.00
_cell.angle_beta   90.00
_cell.angle_gamma   90.00
#
_symmetry.space_group_name_H-M   'P 1'
#
loop_
_entity.id
_entity.type
_entity.pdbx_description
1 polymer ?
#
loop_
_entity_poly.entity_id
_entity_poly.type
_entity_poly.pdbx_seq_one_letter_code
_entity_poly.pdbx_strand_id
1 'polypeptide(L)'
;QDGKLADYTLLLFEETVKAIFNKAVREELIAFNPVHSLTKVERFHAPDKHREYLTPEELTRFLNVECATENERTVQMAFGLSSMTGIRLGDMQHLRWGDIKLIDGVQTICIIQRKTKRPATIPLNDMALSFLPPREDDNPESLVFHLVKKSDNISKYVRRIKDKAGIEKDFTYHSSRHTTATLAISAGADISSVKEVL
;
A
#
# COMPACT_ATOMS: atom_id res chain seq x y z
N GLN A 1 29.42 -8.46 -0.08
CA GLN A 1 28.45 -7.38 0.14
C GLN A 1 28.76 -6.82 1.50
N ASP A 2 29.39 -5.67 1.55
CA ASP A 2 29.67 -4.93 2.78
C ASP A 2 28.35 -4.66 3.49
N GLY A 3 28.21 -5.12 4.74
CA GLY A 3 26.99 -5.04 5.55
C GLY A 3 26.62 -3.61 5.97
N LYS A 4 26.69 -2.63 5.04
CA LYS A 4 26.22 -1.28 5.26
C LYS A 4 24.69 -1.25 5.27
N LEU A 5 24.14 -0.79 6.39
CA LEU A 5 22.70 -0.54 6.51
C LEU A 5 22.30 0.62 5.58
N ALA A 6 21.10 0.55 5.03
CA ALA A 6 20.56 1.64 4.23
C ALA A 6 20.36 2.91 5.09
N ASP A 7 20.61 4.10 4.53
CA ASP A 7 20.51 5.39 5.22
C ASP A 7 19.16 5.58 5.94
N TYR A 8 18.08 5.14 5.33
CA TYR A 8 16.75 5.16 5.95
C TYR A 8 16.66 4.28 7.22
N THR A 9 17.36 3.13 7.24
CA THR A 9 17.41 2.26 8.42
C THR A 9 18.20 2.93 9.53
N LEU A 10 19.29 3.61 9.20
CA LEU A 10 20.10 4.37 10.16
C LEU A 10 19.31 5.54 10.75
N LEU A 11 18.57 6.28 9.93
CA LEU A 11 17.66 7.32 10.38
C LEU A 11 16.59 6.78 11.35
N LEU A 12 16.00 5.63 11.05
CA LEU A 12 15.00 4.99 11.92
C LEU A 12 15.60 4.58 13.27
N PHE A 13 16.86 4.12 13.28
CA PHE A 13 17.58 3.84 14.52
C PHE A 13 17.84 5.11 15.34
N GLU A 14 18.27 6.21 14.69
CA GLU A 14 18.46 7.50 15.36
C GLU A 14 17.15 7.97 16.02
N GLU A 15 16.02 7.94 15.30
CA GLU A 15 14.70 8.32 15.85
C GLU A 15 14.26 7.40 17.00
N THR A 16 14.58 6.10 16.92
CA THR A 16 14.30 5.16 18.01
C THR A 16 15.11 5.48 19.27
N VAL A 17 16.41 5.70 19.10
CA VAL A 17 17.33 6.09 20.21
C VAL A 17 16.88 7.41 20.81
N LYS A 18 16.55 8.41 20.00
CA LYS A 18 16.01 9.69 20.44
C LYS A 18 14.74 9.54 21.27
N ALA A 19 13.83 8.65 20.87
CA ALA A 19 12.60 8.39 21.63
C ALA A 19 12.90 7.76 23.00
N ILE A 20 13.87 6.84 23.08
CA ILE A 20 14.32 6.22 24.34
C ILE A 20 14.89 7.29 25.29
N PHE A 21 15.81 8.14 24.81
CA PHE A 21 16.37 9.21 25.63
C PHE A 21 15.33 10.28 26.03
N ASN A 22 14.37 10.60 25.17
CA ASN A 22 13.25 11.47 25.56
C ASN A 22 12.42 10.86 26.68
N LYS A 23 12.25 9.54 26.70
CA LYS A 23 11.59 8.86 27.83
C LYS A 23 12.43 8.95 29.11
N ALA A 24 13.74 8.71 29.04
CA ALA A 24 14.65 8.82 30.18
C ALA A 24 14.68 10.24 30.79
N VAL A 25 14.59 11.29 29.97
CA VAL A 25 14.46 12.68 30.45
C VAL A 25 13.12 12.87 31.19
N ARG A 26 12.01 12.36 30.65
CA ARG A 26 10.68 12.46 31.31
C ARG A 26 10.61 11.71 32.63
N GLU A 27 11.37 10.63 32.75
CA GLU A 27 11.48 9.82 33.99
C GLU A 27 12.58 10.35 34.93
N GLU A 28 13.16 11.52 34.62
CA GLU A 28 14.21 12.19 35.42
C GLU A 28 15.50 11.35 35.60
N LEU A 29 15.71 10.34 34.76
CA LEU A 29 16.91 9.50 34.79
C LEU A 29 18.15 10.20 34.23
N ILE A 30 17.95 11.16 33.31
CA ILE A 30 19.00 12.00 32.71
C ILE A 30 18.47 13.44 32.56
N ALA A 31 19.38 14.41 32.62
CA ALA A 31 19.02 15.83 32.59
C ALA A 31 18.61 16.30 31.16
N PHE A 32 19.17 15.72 30.09
CA PHE A 32 18.90 16.10 28.72
C PHE A 32 19.11 14.92 27.77
N ASN A 33 18.51 15.00 26.58
CA ASN A 33 18.68 13.99 25.55
C ASN A 33 19.92 14.28 24.70
N PRO A 34 20.97 13.41 24.73
CA PRO A 34 22.22 13.64 24.00
C PRO A 34 22.06 13.67 22.48
N VAL A 35 21.01 13.02 21.93
CA VAL A 35 20.73 13.05 20.48
C VAL A 35 20.39 14.46 19.98
N HIS A 36 19.87 15.34 20.85
CA HIS A 36 19.62 16.73 20.47
C HIS A 36 20.89 17.56 20.29
N SER A 37 22.00 17.11 20.88
CA SER A 37 23.30 17.78 20.74
C SER A 37 24.04 17.44 19.43
N LEU A 38 23.55 16.45 18.67
CA LEU A 38 24.13 16.10 17.38
C LEU A 38 23.99 17.26 16.39
N THR A 39 25.09 17.58 15.73
CA THR A 39 25.13 18.54 14.64
C THR A 39 24.45 17.99 13.39
N LYS A 40 24.13 18.84 12.41
CA LYS A 40 23.54 18.39 11.13
C LYS A 40 24.41 17.36 10.40
N VAL A 41 25.74 17.43 10.54
CA VAL A 41 26.67 16.51 9.87
C VAL A 41 26.68 15.13 10.53
N GLU A 42 26.42 15.07 11.84
CA GLU A 42 26.42 13.82 12.62
C GLU A 42 25.08 13.08 12.55
N ARG A 43 24.02 13.74 12.07
CA ARG A 43 22.70 13.12 11.90
C ARG A 43 22.61 12.34 10.62
N PHE A 44 21.89 11.23 10.68
CA PHE A 44 21.57 10.47 9.48
C PHE A 44 20.54 11.21 8.62
N HIS A 45 20.79 11.26 7.33
CA HIS A 45 19.90 11.86 6.35
C HIS A 45 19.48 10.78 5.36
N ALA A 46 18.19 10.51 5.29
CA ALA A 46 17.66 9.69 4.22
C ALA A 46 17.44 10.56 2.97
N PRO A 47 17.89 10.13 1.79
CA PRO A 47 17.52 10.83 0.56
C PRO A 47 16.00 10.86 0.41
N ASP A 48 15.48 11.94 -0.18
CA ASP A 48 14.07 12.04 -0.53
C ASP A 48 13.68 10.86 -1.42
N LYS A 49 12.93 9.91 -0.88
CA LYS A 49 12.38 8.83 -1.69
C LYS A 49 11.20 9.37 -2.47
N HIS A 50 11.39 9.60 -3.76
CA HIS A 50 10.26 9.71 -4.68
C HIS A 50 9.43 8.43 -4.58
N ARG A 51 8.19 8.60 -4.17
CA ARG A 51 7.22 7.49 -4.14
C ARG A 51 6.67 7.35 -5.54
N GLU A 52 7.11 6.30 -6.22
CA GLU A 52 6.64 6.01 -7.57
C GLU A 52 5.18 5.63 -7.56
N TYR A 53 4.45 6.18 -8.51
CA TYR A 53 3.06 5.85 -8.81
C TYR A 53 2.92 5.59 -10.31
N LEU A 54 1.87 4.91 -10.70
CA LEU A 54 1.58 4.66 -12.10
C LEU A 54 0.70 5.77 -12.67
N THR A 55 1.05 6.25 -13.87
CA THR A 55 0.12 7.08 -14.64
C THR A 55 -1.06 6.23 -15.13
N PRO A 56 -2.18 6.83 -15.57
CA PRO A 56 -3.30 6.08 -16.15
C PRO A 56 -2.87 5.14 -17.29
N GLU A 57 -1.96 5.60 -18.15
CA GLU A 57 -1.44 4.83 -19.28
C GLU A 57 -0.55 3.66 -18.81
N GLU A 58 0.30 3.89 -17.81
CA GLU A 58 1.13 2.85 -17.21
C GLU A 58 0.29 1.81 -16.49
N LEU A 59 -0.74 2.25 -15.73
CA LEU A 59 -1.68 1.35 -15.08
C LEU A 59 -2.43 0.51 -16.12
N THR A 60 -2.90 1.11 -17.19
CA THR A 60 -3.56 0.40 -18.28
C THR A 60 -2.64 -0.64 -18.90
N ARG A 61 -1.37 -0.30 -19.17
CA ARG A 61 -0.38 -1.27 -19.70
C ARG A 61 -0.15 -2.41 -18.70
N PHE A 62 -0.01 -2.10 -17.40
CA PHE A 62 0.18 -3.11 -16.35
C PHE A 62 -1.00 -4.08 -16.27
N LEU A 63 -2.23 -3.57 -16.33
CA LEU A 63 -3.47 -4.35 -16.24
C LEU A 63 -3.78 -5.18 -17.49
N ASN A 64 -3.23 -4.80 -18.65
CA ASN A 64 -3.40 -5.52 -19.91
C ASN A 64 -2.31 -6.56 -20.18
N VAL A 65 -1.35 -6.74 -19.27
CA VAL A 65 -0.33 -7.80 -19.44
C VAL A 65 -0.99 -9.16 -19.37
N GLU A 66 -0.66 -10.02 -20.33
CA GLU A 66 -1.01 -11.43 -20.28
C GLU A 66 -0.20 -12.14 -19.19
N CYS A 67 -0.91 -12.60 -18.17
CA CYS A 67 -0.31 -13.29 -17.02
C CYS A 67 -0.02 -14.75 -17.34
N ALA A 68 1.18 -15.22 -17.03
CA ALA A 68 1.60 -16.59 -17.29
C ALA A 68 1.05 -17.60 -16.26
N THR A 69 0.65 -17.12 -15.08
CA THR A 69 0.17 -17.97 -14.00
C THR A 69 -1.05 -17.34 -13.32
N GLU A 70 -1.87 -18.18 -12.70
CA GLU A 70 -3.03 -17.72 -11.91
C GLU A 70 -2.61 -16.78 -10.77
N ASN A 71 -1.48 -17.04 -10.10
CA ASN A 71 -0.96 -16.12 -9.08
C ASN A 71 -0.60 -14.74 -9.64
N GLU A 72 -0.02 -14.65 -10.84
CA GLU A 72 0.22 -13.37 -11.51
C GLU A 72 -1.09 -12.65 -11.78
N ARG A 73 -2.09 -13.36 -12.31
CA ARG A 73 -3.41 -12.81 -12.59
C ARG A 73 -4.11 -12.31 -11.33
N THR A 74 -4.12 -13.13 -10.26
CA THR A 74 -4.70 -12.74 -8.96
C THR A 74 -4.04 -11.48 -8.41
N VAL A 75 -2.70 -11.39 -8.46
CA VAL A 75 -1.96 -10.20 -8.02
C VAL A 75 -2.28 -8.98 -8.90
N GLN A 76 -2.39 -9.16 -10.22
CA GLN A 76 -2.75 -8.09 -11.16
C GLN A 76 -4.15 -7.53 -10.87
N MET A 77 -5.15 -8.40 -10.70
CA MET A 77 -6.52 -8.01 -10.38
C MET A 77 -6.60 -7.30 -9.01
N ALA A 78 -5.95 -7.86 -7.99
CA ALA A 78 -5.88 -7.25 -6.66
C ALA A 78 -5.16 -5.88 -6.69
N PHE A 79 -4.12 -5.72 -7.50
CA PHE A 79 -3.43 -4.45 -7.72
C PHE A 79 -4.37 -3.43 -8.39
N GLY A 80 -5.13 -3.85 -9.39
CA GLY A 80 -6.14 -3.03 -10.07
C GLY A 80 -7.20 -2.53 -9.08
N LEU A 81 -7.79 -3.43 -8.30
CA LEU A 81 -8.76 -3.06 -7.26
C LEU A 81 -8.15 -2.12 -6.22
N SER A 82 -6.91 -2.39 -5.76
CA SER A 82 -6.20 -1.48 -4.84
C SER A 82 -5.94 -0.10 -5.44
N SER A 83 -5.68 -0.02 -6.75
CA SER A 83 -5.46 1.25 -7.45
C SER A 83 -6.73 2.08 -7.59
N MET A 84 -7.91 1.45 -7.57
CA MET A 84 -9.21 2.14 -7.61
C MET A 84 -9.71 2.50 -6.21
N THR A 85 -9.42 1.68 -5.21
CA THR A 85 -10.02 1.76 -3.87
C THR A 85 -9.08 2.26 -2.78
N GLY A 86 -7.78 2.22 -3.03
CA GLY A 86 -6.76 2.53 -2.03
C GLY A 86 -6.63 1.49 -0.91
N ILE A 87 -7.22 0.31 -0.99
CA ILE A 87 -7.12 -0.76 0.03
C ILE A 87 -5.66 -1.22 0.17
N ARG A 88 -5.21 -1.40 1.40
CA ARG A 88 -3.84 -1.89 1.68
C ARG A 88 -3.72 -3.38 1.36
N LEU A 89 -2.53 -3.82 0.95
CA LEU A 89 -2.27 -5.24 0.67
C LEU A 89 -2.71 -6.17 1.81
N GLY A 90 -2.41 -5.81 3.07
CA GLY A 90 -2.81 -6.61 4.21
C GLY A 90 -4.32 -6.73 4.41
N ASP A 91 -5.08 -5.71 4.02
CA ASP A 91 -6.55 -5.74 4.03
C ASP A 91 -7.06 -6.53 2.82
N MET A 92 -6.47 -6.35 1.64
CA MET A 92 -6.78 -7.10 0.42
C MET A 92 -6.59 -8.62 0.58
N GLN A 93 -5.52 -9.05 1.27
CA GLN A 93 -5.27 -10.47 1.57
C GLN A 93 -6.32 -11.13 2.48
N HIS A 94 -7.17 -10.33 3.11
CA HIS A 94 -8.19 -10.81 4.05
C HIS A 94 -9.59 -10.35 3.65
N LEU A 95 -9.73 -9.70 2.50
CA LEU A 95 -11.02 -9.25 1.97
C LEU A 95 -11.89 -10.48 1.66
N ARG A 96 -13.10 -10.51 2.22
CA ARG A 96 -14.07 -11.58 2.06
C ARG A 96 -15.25 -11.10 1.23
N TRP A 97 -15.95 -12.03 0.63
CA TRP A 97 -17.18 -11.72 -0.10
C TRP A 97 -18.26 -11.09 0.78
N GLY A 98 -18.31 -11.45 2.07
CA GLY A 98 -19.20 -10.82 3.06
C GLY A 98 -18.88 -9.37 3.39
N ASP A 99 -17.69 -8.91 3.05
CA ASP A 99 -17.29 -7.50 3.23
C ASP A 99 -17.82 -6.61 2.09
N ILE A 100 -18.26 -7.20 0.97
CA ILE A 100 -18.83 -6.49 -0.16
C ILE A 100 -20.35 -6.49 -0.02
N LYS A 101 -20.93 -5.32 0.25
CA LYS A 101 -22.35 -5.14 0.54
C LYS A 101 -22.98 -4.21 -0.48
N LEU A 102 -24.26 -4.42 -0.73
CA LEU A 102 -25.06 -3.49 -1.52
C LEU A 102 -25.61 -2.40 -0.58
N ILE A 103 -25.15 -1.16 -0.72
CA ILE A 103 -25.60 0.00 0.05
C ILE A 103 -26.16 1.01 -0.94
N ASP A 104 -27.41 1.39 -0.80
CA ASP A 104 -28.10 2.36 -1.67
C ASP A 104 -27.95 2.02 -3.17
N GLY A 105 -27.96 0.73 -3.50
CA GLY A 105 -27.79 0.26 -4.87
C GLY A 105 -26.35 0.22 -5.39
N VAL A 106 -25.36 0.57 -4.57
CA VAL A 106 -23.93 0.55 -4.93
C VAL A 106 -23.21 -0.56 -4.18
N GLN A 107 -22.46 -1.40 -4.90
CA GLN A 107 -21.58 -2.37 -4.26
C GLN A 107 -20.46 -1.64 -3.52
N THR A 108 -20.29 -1.95 -2.25
CA THR A 108 -19.46 -1.19 -1.32
C THR A 108 -18.65 -2.14 -0.45
N ILE A 109 -17.34 -1.94 -0.37
CA ILE A 109 -16.47 -2.67 0.55
C ILE A 109 -16.58 -2.04 1.93
N CYS A 110 -16.95 -2.84 2.94
CA CYS A 110 -17.08 -2.45 4.35
C CYS A 110 -16.12 -3.26 5.20
N ILE A 111 -14.99 -2.70 5.57
CA ILE A 111 -13.94 -3.39 6.34
C ILE A 111 -13.49 -2.58 7.56
N ILE A 112 -12.92 -3.27 8.53
CA ILE A 112 -12.10 -2.64 9.57
C ILE A 112 -10.63 -2.79 9.17
N GLN A 113 -9.98 -1.69 8.84
CA GLN A 113 -8.58 -1.68 8.41
C GLN A 113 -7.67 -2.31 9.47
N ARG A 114 -6.90 -3.31 9.09
CA ARG A 114 -6.07 -4.11 10.02
C ARG A 114 -5.00 -3.29 10.73
N LYS A 115 -4.38 -2.34 10.02
CA LYS A 115 -3.28 -1.51 10.54
C LYS A 115 -3.78 -0.40 11.48
N THR A 116 -4.83 0.31 11.10
CA THR A 116 -5.32 1.49 11.82
C THR A 116 -6.49 1.21 12.75
N LYS A 117 -7.11 0.02 12.63
CA LYS A 117 -8.33 -0.39 13.36
C LYS A 117 -9.53 0.54 13.12
N ARG A 118 -9.52 1.30 12.03
CA ARG A 118 -10.62 2.20 11.66
C ARG A 118 -11.55 1.52 10.65
N PRO A 119 -12.85 1.77 10.73
CA PRO A 119 -13.78 1.35 9.69
C PRO A 119 -13.47 2.09 8.39
N ALA A 120 -13.66 1.40 7.26
CA ALA A 120 -13.58 1.98 5.93
C ALA A 120 -14.76 1.47 5.11
N THR A 121 -15.47 2.40 4.45
CA THR A 121 -16.59 2.14 3.57
C THR A 121 -16.22 2.71 2.21
N ILE A 122 -16.05 1.85 1.21
CA ILE A 122 -15.48 2.20 -0.09
C ILE A 122 -16.44 1.76 -1.19
N PRO A 123 -17.17 2.68 -1.82
CA PRO A 123 -18.03 2.36 -2.96
C PRO A 123 -17.19 1.92 -4.15
N LEU A 124 -17.69 0.92 -4.88
CA LEU A 124 -17.03 0.38 -6.07
C LEU A 124 -17.72 0.93 -7.32
N ASN A 125 -16.93 1.55 -8.18
CA ASN A 125 -17.35 1.91 -9.54
C ASN A 125 -17.21 0.70 -10.48
N ASP A 126 -17.73 0.81 -11.71
CA ASP A 126 -17.70 -0.28 -12.69
C ASP A 126 -16.28 -0.79 -12.98
N MET A 127 -15.30 0.10 -12.98
CA MET A 127 -13.90 -0.28 -13.18
C MET A 127 -13.37 -1.09 -11.98
N ALA A 128 -13.66 -0.70 -10.77
CA ALA A 128 -13.29 -1.45 -9.56
C ALA A 128 -13.98 -2.83 -9.54
N LEU A 129 -15.24 -2.88 -9.93
CA LEU A 129 -16.00 -4.13 -10.04
C LEU A 129 -15.39 -5.10 -11.07
N SER A 130 -14.86 -4.60 -12.18
CA SER A 130 -14.22 -5.43 -13.20
C SER A 130 -12.97 -6.17 -12.73
N PHE A 131 -12.37 -5.76 -11.60
CA PHE A 131 -11.23 -6.43 -10.98
C PHE A 131 -11.62 -7.48 -9.95
N LEU A 132 -12.91 -7.62 -9.63
CA LEU A 132 -13.34 -8.72 -8.77
C LEU A 132 -13.31 -10.03 -9.55
N PRO A 133 -12.73 -11.11 -8.99
CA PRO A 133 -12.80 -12.42 -9.62
C PRO A 133 -14.25 -12.94 -9.62
N PRO A 134 -14.56 -13.93 -10.47
CA PRO A 134 -15.81 -14.66 -10.35
C PRO A 134 -15.95 -15.25 -8.96
N ARG A 135 -17.14 -15.13 -8.37
CA ARG A 135 -17.43 -15.75 -7.08
C ARG A 135 -17.63 -17.25 -7.27
N GLU A 136 -16.82 -18.05 -6.55
CA GLU A 136 -16.79 -19.50 -6.72
C GLU A 136 -17.88 -20.20 -5.87
N ASP A 137 -18.26 -19.59 -4.74
CA ASP A 137 -19.27 -20.12 -3.81
C ASP A 137 -20.10 -19.00 -3.20
N ASP A 138 -21.18 -19.37 -2.51
CA ASP A 138 -22.06 -18.42 -1.80
C ASP A 138 -21.62 -18.15 -0.36
N ASN A 139 -20.47 -18.71 0.08
CA ASN A 139 -19.99 -18.52 1.43
C ASN A 139 -19.44 -17.08 1.62
N PRO A 140 -20.03 -16.26 2.50
CA PRO A 140 -19.57 -14.90 2.74
C PRO A 140 -18.18 -14.83 3.37
N GLU A 141 -17.72 -15.91 4.00
CA GLU A 141 -16.41 -15.99 4.63
C GLU A 141 -15.27 -16.32 3.65
N SER A 142 -15.59 -16.72 2.42
CA SER A 142 -14.61 -17.00 1.37
C SER A 142 -13.86 -15.74 0.97
N LEU A 143 -12.54 -15.88 0.76
CA LEU A 143 -11.70 -14.78 0.33
C LEU A 143 -12.04 -14.35 -1.10
N VAL A 144 -12.03 -13.04 -1.34
CA VAL A 144 -12.17 -12.50 -2.71
C VAL A 144 -10.94 -12.81 -3.55
N PHE A 145 -9.74 -12.74 -2.95
CA PHE A 145 -8.48 -13.06 -3.62
C PHE A 145 -7.67 -14.08 -2.84
N HIS A 146 -7.27 -15.16 -3.50
CA HIS A 146 -6.33 -16.14 -2.93
C HIS A 146 -4.88 -15.69 -3.11
N LEU A 147 -4.53 -14.56 -2.51
CA LEU A 147 -3.19 -14.00 -2.58
C LEU A 147 -2.20 -14.82 -1.76
N VAL A 148 -0.99 -14.98 -2.29
CA VAL A 148 0.12 -15.59 -1.54
C VAL A 148 0.41 -14.82 -0.26
N LYS A 149 0.65 -15.54 0.86
CA LYS A 149 0.78 -14.90 2.19
C LYS A 149 2.02 -14.02 2.33
N LYS A 150 3.14 -14.38 1.68
CA LYS A 150 4.41 -13.64 1.79
C LYS A 150 4.43 -12.45 0.83
N SER A 151 4.59 -11.24 1.36
CA SER A 151 4.67 -10.00 0.58
C SER A 151 5.80 -10.01 -0.46
N ASP A 152 6.94 -10.66 -0.16
CA ASP A 152 8.06 -10.78 -1.08
C ASP A 152 7.69 -11.53 -2.37
N ASN A 153 6.83 -12.55 -2.27
CA ASN A 153 6.32 -13.25 -3.44
C ASN A 153 5.37 -12.38 -4.26
N ILE A 154 4.52 -11.58 -3.61
CA ILE A 154 3.67 -10.60 -4.29
C ILE A 154 4.53 -9.57 -5.03
N SER A 155 5.59 -9.07 -4.39
CA SER A 155 6.54 -8.13 -5.00
C SER A 155 7.23 -8.74 -6.24
N LYS A 156 7.52 -10.04 -6.24
CA LYS A 156 8.06 -10.75 -7.41
C LYS A 156 7.06 -10.80 -8.56
N TYR A 157 5.78 -11.05 -8.29
CA TYR A 157 4.74 -11.04 -9.33
C TYR A 157 4.52 -9.63 -9.88
N VAL A 158 4.44 -8.62 -9.02
CA VAL A 158 4.34 -7.21 -9.46
C VAL A 158 5.51 -6.86 -10.37
N ARG A 159 6.75 -7.25 -10.02
CA ARG A 159 7.94 -6.99 -10.86
C ARG A 159 7.83 -7.67 -12.21
N ARG A 160 7.44 -8.95 -12.27
CA ARG A 160 7.29 -9.67 -13.54
C ARG A 160 6.26 -9.03 -14.46
N ILE A 161 5.10 -8.63 -13.91
CA ILE A 161 4.05 -7.94 -14.68
C ILE A 161 4.57 -6.58 -15.14
N LYS A 162 5.24 -5.83 -14.28
CA LYS A 162 5.90 -4.55 -14.58
C LYS A 162 6.86 -4.67 -15.77
N ASP A 163 7.75 -5.67 -15.74
CA ASP A 163 8.75 -5.88 -16.76
C ASP A 163 8.08 -6.22 -18.11
N LYS A 164 7.04 -7.07 -18.12
CA LYS A 164 6.24 -7.37 -19.30
C LYS A 164 5.48 -6.14 -19.83
N ALA A 165 5.04 -5.24 -18.97
CA ALA A 165 4.36 -4.00 -19.31
C ALA A 165 5.30 -2.92 -19.89
N GLY A 166 6.62 -3.15 -19.87
CA GLY A 166 7.62 -2.15 -20.26
C GLY A 166 7.61 -0.90 -19.39
N ILE A 167 7.42 -1.06 -18.08
CA ILE A 167 7.43 0.05 -17.11
C ILE A 167 8.78 0.06 -16.41
N GLU A 168 9.56 1.12 -16.57
CA GLU A 168 10.91 1.21 -16.01
C GLU A 168 10.92 1.66 -14.53
N LYS A 169 9.87 2.35 -14.07
CA LYS A 169 9.74 2.84 -12.70
C LYS A 169 9.90 1.72 -11.67
N ASP A 170 10.58 2.00 -10.56
CA ASP A 170 10.67 1.05 -9.45
C ASP A 170 9.50 1.24 -8.50
N PHE A 171 8.49 0.40 -8.63
CA PHE A 171 7.31 0.41 -7.79
C PHE A 171 7.00 -0.96 -7.18
N THR A 172 6.26 -0.94 -6.09
CA THR A 172 5.84 -2.13 -5.35
C THR A 172 4.31 -2.21 -5.33
N TYR A 173 3.76 -3.28 -4.76
CA TYR A 173 2.30 -3.36 -4.56
C TYR A 173 1.73 -2.13 -3.83
N HIS A 174 2.50 -1.56 -2.88
CA HIS A 174 2.06 -0.37 -2.13
C HIS A 174 1.88 0.87 -3.01
N SER A 175 2.54 0.92 -4.15
CA SER A 175 2.38 2.02 -5.12
C SER A 175 0.97 2.10 -5.72
N SER A 176 0.17 1.01 -5.65
CA SER A 176 -1.25 1.05 -6.02
C SER A 176 -2.02 2.14 -5.26
N ARG A 177 -1.73 2.33 -3.97
CA ARG A 177 -2.37 3.39 -3.15
C ARG A 177 -1.90 4.79 -3.53
N HIS A 178 -0.63 4.96 -3.92
CA HIS A 178 -0.14 6.23 -4.45
C HIS A 178 -0.79 6.53 -5.80
N THR A 179 -0.99 5.50 -6.62
CA THR A 179 -1.73 5.59 -7.88
C THR A 179 -3.18 6.03 -7.63
N THR A 180 -3.87 5.45 -6.62
CA THR A 180 -5.23 5.90 -6.22
C THR A 180 -5.25 7.41 -5.91
N ALA A 181 -4.29 7.89 -5.10
CA ALA A 181 -4.22 9.31 -4.77
C ALA A 181 -4.08 10.19 -6.01
N THR A 182 -3.18 9.81 -6.90
CA THR A 182 -2.91 10.56 -8.14
C THR A 182 -4.12 10.54 -9.06
N LEU A 183 -4.76 9.38 -9.26
CA LEU A 183 -5.96 9.25 -10.07
C LEU A 183 -7.12 10.10 -9.52
N ALA A 184 -7.33 10.07 -8.21
CA ALA A 184 -8.39 10.85 -7.56
C ALA A 184 -8.14 12.36 -7.73
N ILE A 185 -6.91 12.83 -7.49
CA ILE A 185 -6.55 14.24 -7.68
C ILE A 185 -6.69 14.65 -9.15
N SER A 186 -6.26 13.82 -10.10
CA SER A 186 -6.41 14.07 -11.53
C SER A 186 -7.87 14.11 -11.98
N ALA A 187 -8.75 13.41 -11.28
CA ALA A 187 -10.21 13.45 -11.48
C ALA A 187 -10.89 14.63 -10.76
N GLY A 188 -10.13 15.52 -10.12
CA GLY A 188 -10.63 16.71 -9.44
C GLY A 188 -11.03 16.51 -7.97
N ALA A 189 -10.65 15.39 -7.35
CA ALA A 189 -10.89 15.21 -5.92
C ALA A 189 -10.01 16.14 -5.09
N ASP A 190 -10.59 16.68 -4.01
CA ASP A 190 -9.85 17.50 -3.06
C ASP A 190 -8.81 16.68 -2.27
N ILE A 191 -7.64 17.28 -2.04
CA ILE A 191 -6.51 16.62 -1.36
C ILE A 191 -6.89 16.17 0.07
N SER A 192 -7.72 16.91 0.79
CA SER A 192 -8.18 16.55 2.13
C SER A 192 -9.02 15.27 2.09
N SER A 193 -9.95 15.16 1.15
CA SER A 193 -10.79 13.98 0.96
C SER A 193 -9.95 12.74 0.60
N VAL A 194 -8.92 12.91 -0.24
CA VAL A 194 -8.00 11.84 -0.60
C VAL A 194 -7.18 11.36 0.61
N LYS A 195 -6.78 12.26 1.50
CA LYS A 195 -6.05 11.92 2.74
C LYS A 195 -6.91 11.14 3.75
N GLU A 196 -8.20 11.35 3.79
CA GLU A 196 -9.11 10.61 4.68
C GLU A 196 -9.27 9.15 4.24
N VAL A 197 -9.25 8.90 2.94
CA VAL A 197 -9.42 7.56 2.35
C VAL A 197 -8.11 6.75 2.41
N LEU A 198 -6.96 7.40 2.37
CA LEU A 198 -5.64 6.79 2.31
C LEU A 198 -4.89 6.85 3.65
#